data_8ba94f9f92ae2241ba96497a0b0ce98a
#
_entry.id   8ba94f9f92ae2241ba96497a0b0ce98a
#
_cell.length_a   1.000
_cell.length_b   1.000
_cell.length_c   1.000
_cell.angle_alpha   90.00
_cell.angle_beta   90.00
_cell.angle_gamma   90.00
#
_symmetry.space_group_name_H-M   'P 1'
#
loop_
_entity.id
_entity.type
_entity.pdbx_description
1 polymer ?
#
loop_
_entity_poly.entity_id
_entity_poly.type
_entity_poly.pdbx_seq_one_letter_code
_entity_poly.pdbx_strand_id
1 'polypeptide(L)'
;MKTDLRPFDLLAGTLLLVALGGMLYTPHDPMGQLFRERALEGPGLSHWLGIDGLGRDFLSRLWEGSGHTVALASLALSLSLALGALLLLLEQVFPRTAGRLIRSLMGLWVALPVIFIGLLLLVFLDPSPGTLVLAVGLGNLSFAFRQLRVFWAGIRGSLYVRSSEVLGARGWALFRWAIWPNLVPDLFALARLLFAMSALELSGLAFLGLIGDPDFTELGSILKQNQAYLYQAPMLVVLPGICLSLLLLSVHLSRFHR
;
A
#
# COMPACT_ATOMS: atom_id res chain seq x y z
N MET A 1 13.32 -22.89 -14.77
CA MET A 1 12.52 -21.65 -14.89
C MET A 1 13.48 -20.48 -14.63
N LYS A 2 14.10 -19.92 -15.68
CA LYS A 2 14.96 -18.74 -15.56
C LYS A 2 14.04 -17.54 -15.37
N THR A 3 14.06 -16.96 -14.20
CA THR A 3 13.45 -15.66 -13.92
C THR A 3 14.36 -14.58 -14.52
N ASP A 4 14.18 -14.28 -15.79
CA ASP A 4 14.80 -13.09 -16.39
C ASP A 4 14.14 -11.86 -15.74
N LEU A 5 14.73 -11.42 -14.61
CA LEU A 5 14.34 -10.16 -13.95
C LEU A 5 14.52 -9.04 -14.95
N ARG A 6 13.43 -8.42 -15.34
CA ARG A 6 13.47 -7.26 -16.23
C ARG A 6 14.02 -6.04 -15.47
N PRO A 7 14.63 -5.08 -16.18
CA PRO A 7 15.16 -3.87 -15.53
C PRO A 7 14.13 -3.13 -14.69
N PHE A 8 12.85 -3.19 -15.06
CA PHE A 8 11.74 -2.59 -14.28
C PHE A 8 11.45 -3.31 -12.95
N ASP A 9 11.63 -4.62 -12.87
CA ASP A 9 11.44 -5.37 -11.61
C ASP A 9 12.56 -5.05 -10.63
N LEU A 10 13.80 -4.94 -11.15
CA LEU A 10 14.95 -4.50 -10.38
C LEU A 10 14.79 -3.05 -9.91
N LEU A 11 14.32 -2.15 -10.80
CA LEU A 11 14.07 -0.76 -10.44
C LEU A 11 13.01 -0.62 -9.34
N ALA A 12 11.89 -1.36 -9.46
CA ALA A 12 10.86 -1.36 -8.43
C ALA A 12 11.39 -1.87 -7.09
N GLY A 13 12.10 -3.00 -7.10
CA GLY A 13 12.71 -3.57 -5.89
C GLY A 13 13.73 -2.60 -5.26
N THR A 14 14.60 -1.99 -6.04
CA THR A 14 15.59 -1.02 -5.53
C THR A 14 14.92 0.22 -4.96
N LEU A 15 13.92 0.80 -5.61
CA LEU A 15 13.20 1.96 -5.10
C LEU A 15 12.48 1.66 -3.78
N LEU A 16 11.84 0.49 -3.66
CA LEU A 16 11.20 0.06 -2.41
C LEU A 16 12.24 -0.16 -1.29
N LEU A 17 13.38 -0.79 -1.59
CA LEU A 17 14.45 -1.00 -0.62
C LEU A 17 15.10 0.32 -0.19
N VAL A 18 15.34 1.24 -1.12
CA VAL A 18 15.86 2.58 -0.82
C VAL A 18 14.87 3.36 0.04
N ALA A 19 13.57 3.30 -0.26
CA ALA A 19 12.54 3.93 0.55
C ALA A 19 12.53 3.36 1.98
N LEU A 20 12.52 2.04 2.13
CA LEU A 20 12.57 1.38 3.46
C LEU A 20 13.88 1.68 4.20
N GLY A 21 14.98 1.89 3.49
CA GLY A 21 16.25 2.31 4.07
C GLY A 21 16.17 3.63 4.84
N GLY A 22 15.26 4.54 4.43
CA GLY A 22 15.00 5.80 5.11
C GLY A 22 14.44 5.66 6.53
N MET A 23 13.80 4.52 6.84
CA MET A 23 13.35 4.22 8.22
C MET A 23 14.51 3.79 9.14
N LEU A 24 15.63 3.35 8.56
CA LEU A 24 16.78 2.84 9.31
C LEU A 24 17.89 3.87 9.43
N TYR A 25 18.03 4.71 8.44
CA TYR A 25 19.10 5.72 8.38
C TYR A 25 18.62 6.96 7.63
N THR A 26 18.85 8.13 8.23
CA THR A 26 18.68 9.45 7.62
C THR A 26 19.94 10.28 7.86
N PRO A 27 20.34 11.17 6.92
CA PRO A 27 21.52 12.02 7.10
C PRO A 27 21.44 12.94 8.32
N HIS A 28 20.25 13.44 8.62
CA HIS A 28 19.94 14.27 9.78
C HIS A 28 18.72 13.72 10.51
N ASP A 29 18.51 14.11 11.76
CA ASP A 29 17.28 13.79 12.49
C ASP A 29 16.07 14.41 11.76
N PRO A 30 15.15 13.60 11.21
CA PRO A 30 14.01 14.11 10.45
C PRO A 30 12.99 14.86 11.32
N MET A 31 13.06 14.70 12.64
CA MET A 31 12.21 15.40 13.62
C MET A 31 12.92 16.57 14.29
N GLY A 32 14.24 16.68 14.14
CA GLY A 32 15.07 17.71 14.73
C GLY A 32 14.73 19.09 14.17
N GLN A 33 14.13 19.96 14.99
CA GLN A 33 13.84 21.37 14.65
C GLN A 33 15.07 22.25 14.94
N LEU A 34 16.26 21.77 14.61
CA LEU A 34 17.52 22.43 14.96
C LEU A 34 17.79 23.72 14.16
N PHE A 35 17.06 23.94 13.07
CA PHE A 35 17.34 25.01 12.09
C PHE A 35 16.17 25.98 11.91
N ARG A 36 15.39 26.26 12.97
CA ARG A 36 14.21 27.17 12.86
C ARG A 36 14.55 28.54 12.29
N GLU A 37 15.73 29.09 12.62
CA GLU A 37 16.19 30.38 12.08
C GLU A 37 16.52 30.31 10.58
N ARG A 38 16.69 29.09 10.04
CA ARG A 38 17.00 28.81 8.63
C ARG A 38 15.80 28.17 7.91
N ALA A 39 14.58 28.30 8.46
CA ALA A 39 13.37 27.74 7.85
C ALA A 39 13.22 28.26 6.41
N LEU A 40 12.80 27.36 5.49
CA LEU A 40 12.68 27.60 4.05
C LEU A 40 14.02 27.90 3.32
N GLU A 41 15.15 27.63 3.96
CA GLU A 41 16.44 27.76 3.27
C GLU A 41 16.53 26.74 2.11
N GLY A 42 16.96 27.22 0.96
CA GLY A 42 17.07 26.41 -0.26
C GLY A 42 18.18 25.35 -0.18
N PRO A 43 18.30 24.51 -1.21
CA PRO A 43 19.33 23.48 -1.30
C PRO A 43 20.74 24.00 -1.11
N GLY A 44 21.56 23.30 -0.30
CA GLY A 44 22.93 23.66 0.01
C GLY A 44 23.81 22.44 0.33
N LEU A 45 25.10 22.67 0.60
CA LEU A 45 26.06 21.58 0.86
C LEU A 45 25.76 20.79 2.12
N SER A 46 25.20 21.43 3.16
CA SER A 46 24.81 20.78 4.42
C SER A 46 23.41 20.15 4.36
N HIS A 47 22.49 20.73 3.59
CA HIS A 47 21.11 20.30 3.41
C HIS A 47 20.78 20.22 1.93
N TRP A 48 20.94 19.04 1.33
CA TRP A 48 20.90 18.86 -0.13
C TRP A 48 19.56 19.26 -0.77
N LEU A 49 18.45 19.06 -0.09
CA LEU A 49 17.11 19.51 -0.54
C LEU A 49 16.60 20.73 0.25
N GLY A 50 17.46 21.34 1.08
CA GLY A 50 17.09 22.48 1.91
C GLY A 50 16.37 22.09 3.21
N ILE A 51 15.72 23.06 3.80
CA ILE A 51 15.07 23.01 5.12
C ILE A 51 13.59 23.32 4.96
N ASP A 52 12.72 22.54 5.64
CA ASP A 52 11.28 22.75 5.58
C ASP A 52 10.85 24.00 6.38
N GLY A 53 9.54 24.32 6.32
CA GLY A 53 8.97 25.47 7.01
C GLY A 53 9.02 25.40 8.55
N LEU A 54 9.35 24.22 9.11
CA LEU A 54 9.51 24.00 10.56
C LEU A 54 10.99 23.90 10.99
N GLY A 55 11.93 24.10 10.06
CA GLY A 55 13.36 24.07 10.35
C GLY A 55 13.96 22.67 10.37
N ARG A 56 13.38 21.69 9.66
CA ARG A 56 13.84 20.30 9.61
C ARG A 56 14.48 20.00 8.27
N ASP A 57 15.45 19.07 8.24
CA ASP A 57 16.10 18.64 7.00
C ASP A 57 15.10 17.93 6.06
N PHE A 58 14.89 18.53 4.89
CA PHE A 58 13.82 18.06 4.00
C PHE A 58 14.16 16.74 3.32
N LEU A 59 15.44 16.46 3.00
CA LEU A 59 15.85 15.18 2.43
C LEU A 59 15.60 14.03 3.39
N SER A 60 16.00 14.20 4.66
CA SER A 60 15.81 13.18 5.70
C SER A 60 14.33 12.84 5.88
N ARG A 61 13.49 13.88 5.93
CA ARG A 61 12.03 13.69 6.02
C ARG A 61 11.42 12.98 4.81
N LEU A 62 11.85 13.38 3.61
CA LEU A 62 11.35 12.77 2.37
C LEU A 62 11.73 11.28 2.29
N TRP A 63 12.93 10.95 2.72
CA TRP A 63 13.44 9.58 2.70
C TRP A 63 12.72 8.72 3.74
N GLU A 64 12.67 9.14 5.00
CA GLU A 64 11.93 8.46 6.06
C GLU A 64 10.44 8.34 5.72
N GLY A 65 9.81 9.43 5.25
CA GLY A 65 8.41 9.45 4.86
C GLY A 65 8.08 8.49 3.72
N SER A 66 8.99 8.32 2.76
CA SER A 66 8.85 7.30 1.72
C SER A 66 8.86 5.90 2.29
N GLY A 67 9.72 5.62 3.27
CA GLY A 67 9.76 4.35 4.00
C GLY A 67 8.48 4.05 4.75
N HIS A 68 7.98 5.02 5.52
CA HIS A 68 6.71 4.88 6.24
C HIS A 68 5.53 4.65 5.28
N THR A 69 5.45 5.39 4.16
CA THR A 69 4.41 5.17 3.14
C THR A 69 4.44 3.73 2.62
N VAL A 70 5.63 3.21 2.28
CA VAL A 70 5.79 1.82 1.81
C VAL A 70 5.38 0.81 2.88
N ALA A 71 5.81 1.01 4.12
CA ALA A 71 5.51 0.11 5.23
C ALA A 71 4.01 0.07 5.53
N LEU A 72 3.38 1.24 5.71
CA LEU A 72 1.96 1.34 6.04
C LEU A 72 1.06 0.82 4.89
N ALA A 73 1.40 1.14 3.62
CA ALA A 73 0.69 0.62 2.47
C ALA A 73 0.80 -0.92 2.37
N SER A 74 1.98 -1.48 2.69
CA SER A 74 2.20 -2.93 2.74
C SER A 74 1.39 -3.61 3.85
N LEU A 75 1.25 -2.97 5.00
CA LEU A 75 0.40 -3.46 6.09
C LEU A 75 -1.08 -3.42 5.70
N ALA A 76 -1.55 -2.33 5.10
CA ALA A 76 -2.94 -2.18 4.66
C ALA A 76 -3.31 -3.21 3.58
N LEU A 77 -2.45 -3.41 2.56
CA LEU A 77 -2.66 -4.44 1.54
C LEU A 77 -2.68 -5.85 2.15
N SER A 78 -1.77 -6.12 3.11
CA SER A 78 -1.69 -7.43 3.78
C SER A 78 -2.97 -7.72 4.56
N LEU A 79 -3.49 -6.71 5.26
CA LEU A 79 -4.77 -6.79 5.97
C LEU A 79 -5.93 -7.08 5.01
N SER A 80 -6.01 -6.35 3.88
CA SER A 80 -7.06 -6.55 2.86
C SER A 80 -7.01 -7.96 2.26
N LEU A 81 -5.80 -8.44 1.93
CA LEU A 81 -5.61 -9.78 1.37
C LEU A 81 -5.93 -10.89 2.39
N ALA A 82 -5.46 -10.75 3.62
CA ALA A 82 -5.69 -11.74 4.66
C ALA A 82 -7.18 -11.88 4.99
N LEU A 83 -7.86 -10.75 5.22
CA LEU A 83 -9.30 -10.75 5.48
C LEU A 83 -10.11 -11.19 4.24
N GLY A 84 -9.73 -10.74 3.04
CA GLY A 84 -10.36 -11.17 1.79
C GLY A 84 -10.23 -12.67 1.55
N ALA A 85 -9.05 -13.26 1.81
CA ALA A 85 -8.83 -14.69 1.73
C ALA A 85 -9.64 -15.46 2.80
N LEU A 86 -9.69 -14.94 4.03
CA LEU A 86 -10.52 -15.53 5.09
C LEU A 86 -12.00 -15.56 4.70
N LEU A 87 -12.53 -14.45 4.18
CA LEU A 87 -13.91 -14.37 3.71
C LEU A 87 -14.18 -15.32 2.55
N LEU A 88 -13.22 -15.48 1.61
CA LEU A 88 -13.31 -16.45 0.53
C LEU A 88 -13.34 -17.88 1.06
N LEU A 89 -12.50 -18.22 2.03
CA LEU A 89 -12.52 -19.55 2.67
C LEU A 89 -13.86 -19.83 3.33
N LEU A 90 -14.40 -18.87 4.09
CA LEU A 90 -15.72 -19.00 4.72
C LEU A 90 -16.84 -19.17 3.68
N GLU A 91 -16.78 -18.45 2.56
CA GLU A 91 -17.72 -18.64 1.44
C GLU A 91 -17.63 -20.05 0.85
N GLN A 92 -16.41 -20.61 0.69
CA GLN A 92 -16.25 -21.97 0.13
C GLN A 92 -16.74 -23.05 1.08
N VAL A 93 -16.52 -22.89 2.39
CA VAL A 93 -16.94 -23.88 3.41
C VAL A 93 -18.45 -23.84 3.64
N PHE A 94 -19.05 -22.63 3.64
CA PHE A 94 -20.47 -22.43 3.94
C PHE A 94 -21.23 -21.70 2.82
N PRO A 95 -21.31 -22.25 1.59
CA PRO A 95 -21.75 -21.50 0.41
C PRO A 95 -23.21 -21.05 0.45
N ARG A 96 -24.09 -21.82 1.14
CA ARG A 96 -25.55 -21.57 1.22
C ARG A 96 -25.95 -20.59 2.32
N THR A 97 -25.17 -20.45 3.36
CA THR A 97 -25.44 -19.59 4.53
C THR A 97 -24.51 -18.39 4.54
N ALA A 98 -23.31 -18.54 5.13
CA ALA A 98 -22.32 -17.49 5.22
C ALA A 98 -21.92 -16.92 3.84
N GLY A 99 -21.80 -17.78 2.82
CA GLY A 99 -21.40 -17.33 1.49
C GLY A 99 -22.40 -16.36 0.84
N ARG A 100 -23.72 -16.54 1.01
CA ARG A 100 -24.71 -15.58 0.52
C ARG A 100 -24.61 -14.25 1.27
N LEU A 101 -24.49 -14.32 2.60
CA LEU A 101 -24.36 -13.14 3.45
C LEU A 101 -23.07 -12.35 3.12
N ILE A 102 -21.92 -13.03 3.03
CA ILE A 102 -20.63 -12.41 2.70
C ILE A 102 -20.72 -11.66 1.36
N ARG A 103 -21.24 -12.30 0.31
CA ARG A 103 -21.40 -11.66 -1.00
C ARG A 103 -22.29 -10.42 -0.94
N SER A 104 -23.40 -10.49 -0.22
CA SER A 104 -24.32 -9.35 -0.07
C SER A 104 -23.64 -8.21 0.68
N LEU A 105 -22.98 -8.49 1.82
CA LEU A 105 -22.26 -7.51 2.61
C LEU A 105 -21.10 -6.87 1.83
N MET A 106 -20.29 -7.66 1.12
CA MET A 106 -19.19 -7.15 0.31
C MET A 106 -19.69 -6.34 -0.90
N GLY A 107 -20.88 -6.67 -1.41
CA GLY A 107 -21.54 -5.86 -2.44
C GLY A 107 -21.98 -4.50 -1.95
N LEU A 108 -22.47 -4.40 -0.72
CA LEU A 108 -22.77 -3.11 -0.08
C LEU A 108 -21.51 -2.34 0.32
N TRP A 109 -20.51 -3.05 0.83
CA TRP A 109 -19.25 -2.45 1.28
C TRP A 109 -18.52 -1.68 0.18
N VAL A 110 -18.57 -2.17 -1.05
CA VAL A 110 -17.93 -1.50 -2.21
C VAL A 110 -18.49 -0.12 -2.51
N ALA A 111 -19.70 0.17 -2.08
CA ALA A 111 -20.31 1.49 -2.25
C ALA A 111 -19.74 2.55 -1.29
N LEU A 112 -19.01 2.14 -0.24
CA LEU A 112 -18.42 3.03 0.73
C LEU A 112 -17.03 3.48 0.25
N PRO A 113 -16.81 4.78 -0.03
CA PRO A 113 -15.47 5.29 -0.29
C PRO A 113 -14.55 5.09 0.94
N VAL A 114 -13.27 4.76 0.70
CA VAL A 114 -12.28 4.50 1.76
C VAL A 114 -12.18 5.67 2.74
N ILE A 115 -12.31 6.91 2.25
CA ILE A 115 -12.28 8.11 3.07
C ILE A 115 -13.39 8.11 4.15
N PHE A 116 -14.60 7.67 3.81
CA PHE A 116 -15.69 7.59 4.79
C PHE A 116 -15.44 6.52 5.85
N ILE A 117 -14.81 5.40 5.45
CA ILE A 117 -14.39 4.36 6.40
C ILE A 117 -13.34 4.93 7.36
N GLY A 118 -12.37 5.71 6.85
CA GLY A 118 -11.38 6.41 7.66
C GLY A 118 -12.01 7.37 8.66
N LEU A 119 -12.91 8.24 8.20
CA LEU A 119 -13.63 9.19 9.06
C LEU A 119 -14.50 8.49 10.11
N LEU A 120 -15.18 7.39 9.72
CA LEU A 120 -15.99 6.61 10.65
C LEU A 120 -15.13 5.97 11.75
N LEU A 121 -13.95 5.43 11.40
CA LEU A 121 -13.05 4.84 12.37
C LEU A 121 -12.52 5.88 13.38
N LEU A 122 -12.28 7.11 12.95
CA LEU A 122 -11.86 8.20 13.85
C LEU A 122 -12.92 8.62 14.87
N VAL A 123 -14.17 8.24 14.68
CA VAL A 123 -15.22 8.44 15.73
C VAL A 123 -15.00 7.49 16.90
N PHE A 124 -14.39 6.33 16.65
CA PHE A 124 -14.21 5.26 17.65
C PHE A 124 -12.76 5.03 18.07
N LEU A 125 -11.81 5.44 17.24
CA LEU A 125 -10.38 5.22 17.43
C LEU A 125 -9.63 6.54 17.33
N ASP A 126 -8.60 6.71 18.15
CA ASP A 126 -7.73 7.88 18.05
C ASP A 126 -7.00 7.92 16.69
N PRO A 127 -6.78 9.12 16.15
CA PRO A 127 -5.96 9.30 14.95
C PRO A 127 -4.55 8.73 15.17
N SER A 128 -4.15 7.79 14.32
CA SER A 128 -2.83 7.15 14.37
C SER A 128 -2.47 6.49 13.04
N PRO A 129 -1.18 6.18 12.79
CA PRO A 129 -0.78 5.39 11.63
C PRO A 129 -1.49 4.02 11.57
N GLY A 130 -1.76 3.41 12.73
CA GLY A 130 -2.51 2.14 12.83
C GLY A 130 -3.97 2.29 12.39
N THR A 131 -4.63 3.38 12.79
CA THR A 131 -6.01 3.68 12.37
C THR A 131 -6.09 3.91 10.86
N LEU A 132 -5.08 4.54 10.24
CA LEU A 132 -5.00 4.66 8.78
C LEU A 132 -4.85 3.31 8.08
N VAL A 133 -3.99 2.44 8.60
CA VAL A 133 -3.83 1.07 8.07
C VAL A 133 -5.15 0.30 8.14
N LEU A 134 -5.89 0.41 9.25
CA LEU A 134 -7.21 -0.21 9.39
C LEU A 134 -8.21 0.38 8.40
N ALA A 135 -8.25 1.70 8.26
CA ALA A 135 -9.16 2.40 7.33
C ALA A 135 -8.95 1.94 5.88
N VAL A 136 -7.71 1.97 5.41
CA VAL A 136 -7.36 1.58 4.05
C VAL A 136 -7.49 0.07 3.84
N GLY A 137 -7.04 -0.73 4.82
CA GLY A 137 -7.14 -2.19 4.77
C GLY A 137 -8.57 -2.69 4.71
N LEU A 138 -9.47 -2.13 5.52
CA LEU A 138 -10.90 -2.44 5.49
C LEU A 138 -11.58 -1.83 4.26
N GLY A 139 -11.18 -0.64 3.83
CA GLY A 139 -11.68 -0.01 2.62
C GLY A 139 -11.48 -0.88 1.38
N ASN A 140 -10.29 -1.43 1.23
CA ASN A 140 -9.91 -2.28 0.11
C ASN A 140 -10.37 -3.75 0.23
N LEU A 141 -10.98 -4.14 1.37
CA LEU A 141 -11.41 -5.52 1.66
C LEU A 141 -12.35 -6.09 0.59
N SER A 142 -13.39 -5.33 0.22
CA SER A 142 -14.36 -5.78 -0.78
C SER A 142 -13.72 -6.01 -2.15
N PHE A 143 -12.80 -5.14 -2.55
CA PHE A 143 -12.05 -5.29 -3.79
C PHE A 143 -11.17 -6.54 -3.75
N ALA A 144 -10.37 -6.73 -2.68
CA ALA A 144 -9.52 -7.90 -2.48
C ALA A 144 -10.34 -9.21 -2.52
N PHE A 145 -11.43 -9.28 -1.76
CA PHE A 145 -12.33 -10.45 -1.73
C PHE A 145 -12.87 -10.79 -3.13
N ARG A 146 -13.36 -9.80 -3.89
CA ARG A 146 -13.93 -10.03 -5.21
C ARG A 146 -12.89 -10.53 -6.21
N GLN A 147 -11.68 -9.96 -6.20
CA GLN A 147 -10.59 -10.40 -7.08
C GLN A 147 -10.14 -11.82 -6.74
N LEU A 148 -9.93 -12.13 -5.46
CA LEU A 148 -9.59 -13.47 -5.00
C LEU A 148 -10.65 -14.50 -5.42
N ARG A 149 -11.91 -14.13 -5.34
CA ARG A 149 -13.04 -14.97 -5.75
C ARG A 149 -13.05 -15.25 -7.26
N VAL A 150 -12.75 -14.23 -8.09
CA VAL A 150 -12.63 -14.38 -9.55
C VAL A 150 -11.48 -15.32 -9.90
N PHE A 151 -10.31 -15.12 -9.29
CA PHE A 151 -9.14 -15.98 -9.52
C PHE A 151 -9.42 -17.42 -9.10
N TRP A 152 -10.02 -17.62 -7.92
CA TRP A 152 -10.38 -18.93 -7.44
C TRP A 152 -11.35 -19.64 -8.39
N ALA A 153 -12.41 -18.96 -8.84
CA ALA A 153 -13.40 -19.52 -9.76
C ALA A 153 -12.78 -19.88 -11.13
N GLY A 154 -11.92 -19.01 -11.65
CA GLY A 154 -11.20 -19.24 -12.92
C GLY A 154 -10.29 -20.46 -12.87
N ILE A 155 -9.51 -20.60 -11.81
CA ILE A 155 -8.58 -21.71 -11.63
C ILE A 155 -9.36 -23.03 -11.42
N ARG A 156 -10.35 -23.04 -10.53
CA ARG A 156 -11.17 -24.23 -10.28
C ARG A 156 -11.95 -24.70 -11.52
N GLY A 157 -12.33 -23.79 -12.40
CA GLY A 157 -13.01 -24.10 -13.66
C GLY A 157 -12.09 -24.56 -14.80
N SER A 158 -10.76 -24.46 -14.63
CA SER A 158 -9.80 -24.76 -15.69
C SER A 158 -9.66 -26.24 -16.03
N LEU A 159 -9.32 -26.54 -17.28
CA LEU A 159 -9.16 -27.91 -17.77
C LEU A 159 -8.04 -28.65 -17.04
N TYR A 160 -6.92 -27.99 -16.73
CA TYR A 160 -5.79 -28.63 -16.05
C TYR A 160 -6.11 -29.07 -14.62
N VAL A 161 -6.96 -28.31 -13.89
CA VAL A 161 -7.42 -28.74 -12.56
C VAL A 161 -8.35 -29.95 -12.67
N ARG A 162 -9.30 -29.94 -13.64
CA ARG A 162 -10.18 -31.06 -13.90
C ARG A 162 -9.42 -32.31 -14.32
N SER A 163 -8.41 -32.16 -15.20
CA SER A 163 -7.55 -33.29 -15.61
C SER A 163 -6.78 -33.87 -14.41
N SER A 164 -6.26 -33.01 -13.52
CA SER A 164 -5.59 -33.44 -12.29
C SER A 164 -6.54 -34.22 -11.36
N GLU A 165 -7.81 -33.80 -11.26
CA GLU A 165 -8.85 -34.50 -10.47
C GLU A 165 -9.16 -35.88 -11.06
N VAL A 166 -9.25 -35.99 -12.40
CA VAL A 166 -9.45 -37.28 -13.10
C VAL A 166 -8.26 -38.22 -12.86
N LEU A 167 -7.04 -37.69 -12.81
CA LEU A 167 -5.82 -38.45 -12.48
C LEU A 167 -5.71 -38.81 -10.99
N GLY A 168 -6.71 -38.46 -10.17
CA GLY A 168 -6.78 -38.85 -8.76
C GLY A 168 -6.22 -37.82 -7.77
N ALA A 169 -5.77 -36.66 -8.21
CA ALA A 169 -5.32 -35.60 -7.31
C ALA A 169 -6.52 -35.01 -6.52
N ARG A 170 -6.43 -34.98 -5.18
CA ARG A 170 -7.49 -34.50 -4.29
C ARG A 170 -6.92 -33.68 -3.12
N GLY A 171 -7.74 -32.84 -2.53
CA GLY A 171 -7.39 -32.09 -1.32
C GLY A 171 -6.10 -31.30 -1.44
N TRP A 172 -5.17 -31.51 -0.51
CA TRP A 172 -3.89 -30.80 -0.44
C TRP A 172 -2.99 -31.01 -1.68
N ALA A 173 -2.99 -32.23 -2.25
CA ALA A 173 -2.22 -32.52 -3.46
C ALA A 173 -2.72 -31.68 -4.66
N LEU A 174 -4.04 -31.62 -4.87
CA LEU A 174 -4.64 -30.79 -5.91
C LEU A 174 -4.31 -29.29 -5.70
N PHE A 175 -4.44 -28.81 -4.46
CA PHE A 175 -4.11 -27.43 -4.12
C PHE A 175 -2.64 -27.14 -4.39
N ARG A 176 -1.72 -27.94 -3.85
CA ARG A 176 -0.27 -27.68 -3.90
C ARG A 176 0.31 -27.75 -5.32
N TRP A 177 -0.17 -28.68 -6.15
CA TRP A 177 0.42 -28.99 -7.45
C TRP A 177 -0.35 -28.40 -8.64
N ALA A 178 -1.68 -28.24 -8.54
CA ALA A 178 -2.49 -27.73 -9.63
C ALA A 178 -2.99 -26.30 -9.39
N ILE A 179 -3.45 -25.95 -8.18
CA ILE A 179 -4.07 -24.64 -7.92
C ILE A 179 -3.03 -23.59 -7.56
N TRP A 180 -2.22 -23.85 -6.54
CA TRP A 180 -1.29 -22.86 -5.98
C TRP A 180 -0.31 -22.27 -7.00
N PRO A 181 0.39 -23.07 -7.84
CA PRO A 181 1.35 -22.52 -8.80
C PRO A 181 0.72 -21.58 -9.83
N ASN A 182 -0.57 -21.80 -10.14
CA ASN A 182 -1.32 -20.98 -11.10
C ASN A 182 -2.00 -19.79 -10.43
N LEU A 183 -2.22 -19.83 -9.12
CA LEU A 183 -2.78 -18.74 -8.34
C LEU A 183 -1.72 -17.66 -8.00
N VAL A 184 -0.48 -18.06 -7.77
CA VAL A 184 0.60 -17.17 -7.34
C VAL A 184 0.81 -15.95 -8.26
N PRO A 185 0.88 -16.08 -9.59
CA PRO A 185 1.02 -14.91 -10.48
C PRO A 185 -0.13 -13.91 -10.35
N ASP A 186 -1.36 -14.40 -10.23
CA ASP A 186 -2.54 -13.56 -10.08
C ASP A 186 -2.56 -12.85 -8.71
N LEU A 187 -2.11 -13.54 -7.64
CA LEU A 187 -1.92 -12.93 -6.31
C LEU A 187 -0.86 -11.83 -6.33
N PHE A 188 0.27 -12.00 -7.03
CA PHE A 188 1.27 -10.95 -7.17
C PHE A 188 0.73 -9.74 -7.95
N ALA A 189 -0.04 -9.97 -9.01
CA ALA A 189 -0.69 -8.90 -9.76
C ALA A 189 -1.68 -8.12 -8.88
N LEU A 190 -2.48 -8.82 -8.08
CA LEU A 190 -3.41 -8.23 -7.11
C LEU A 190 -2.67 -7.46 -6.00
N ALA A 191 -1.60 -8.02 -5.45
CA ALA A 191 -0.83 -7.38 -4.40
C ALA A 191 -0.22 -6.04 -4.87
N ARG A 192 0.31 -5.99 -6.10
CA ARG A 192 0.82 -4.74 -6.70
C ARG A 192 -0.27 -3.68 -6.84
N LEU A 193 -1.43 -4.08 -7.33
CA LEU A 193 -2.55 -3.16 -7.49
C LEU A 193 -3.04 -2.65 -6.13
N LEU A 194 -3.23 -3.54 -5.16
CA LEU A 194 -3.62 -3.18 -3.79
C LEU A 194 -2.57 -2.30 -3.11
N PHE A 195 -1.27 -2.56 -3.33
CA PHE A 195 -0.22 -1.70 -2.80
C PHE A 195 -0.34 -0.27 -3.34
N ALA A 196 -0.49 -0.13 -4.66
CA ALA A 196 -0.62 1.18 -5.29
C ALA A 196 -1.87 1.93 -4.81
N MET A 197 -3.01 1.25 -4.72
CA MET A 197 -4.25 1.81 -4.16
C MET A 197 -4.05 2.23 -2.71
N SER A 198 -3.51 1.32 -1.88
CA SER A 198 -3.31 1.59 -0.45
C SER A 198 -2.33 2.74 -0.20
N ALA A 199 -1.23 2.85 -0.95
CA ALA A 199 -0.28 3.94 -0.81
C ALA A 199 -0.93 5.30 -1.13
N LEU A 200 -1.69 5.37 -2.23
CA LEU A 200 -2.39 6.60 -2.63
C LEU A 200 -3.46 7.01 -1.62
N GLU A 201 -4.30 6.06 -1.20
CA GLU A 201 -5.39 6.30 -0.25
C GLU A 201 -4.85 6.70 1.13
N LEU A 202 -3.80 6.01 1.61
CA LEU A 202 -3.14 6.30 2.87
C LEU A 202 -2.54 7.71 2.88
N SER A 203 -1.76 8.06 1.84
CA SER A 203 -1.19 9.40 1.71
C SER A 203 -2.28 10.47 1.54
N GLY A 204 -3.41 10.15 0.88
CA GLY A 204 -4.57 11.03 0.79
C GLY A 204 -5.22 11.28 2.15
N LEU A 205 -5.43 10.24 2.97
CA LEU A 205 -5.96 10.37 4.34
C LEU A 205 -4.99 11.13 5.26
N ALA A 206 -3.69 10.85 5.15
CA ALA A 206 -2.64 11.56 5.90
C ALA A 206 -2.59 13.06 5.50
N PHE A 207 -2.73 13.37 4.20
CA PHE A 207 -2.85 14.75 3.71
C PHE A 207 -4.05 15.48 4.32
N LEU A 208 -5.16 14.80 4.54
CA LEU A 208 -6.32 15.36 5.25
C LEU A 208 -6.08 15.52 6.75
N GLY A 209 -5.00 14.94 7.29
CA GLY A 209 -4.60 15.06 8.69
C GLY A 209 -5.12 13.97 9.60
N LEU A 210 -5.54 12.85 9.03
CA LEU A 210 -6.09 11.74 9.78
C LEU A 210 -5.02 10.85 10.42
N ILE A 211 -3.73 11.24 10.34
CA ILE A 211 -2.60 10.50 10.92
C ILE A 211 -2.45 10.74 12.44
N GLY A 212 -2.95 11.87 12.91
CA GLY A 212 -3.00 12.23 14.32
C GLY A 212 -1.74 12.89 14.86
N ASP A 213 -0.58 12.32 14.62
CA ASP A 213 0.71 12.85 15.05
C ASP A 213 1.29 13.80 13.99
N PRO A 214 1.43 15.11 14.33
CA PRO A 214 2.01 16.09 13.40
C PRO A 214 3.48 15.81 13.06
N ASP A 215 4.19 15.12 13.94
CA ASP A 215 5.60 14.82 13.75
C ASP A 215 5.83 13.52 12.97
N PHE A 216 4.80 12.67 12.84
CA PHE A 216 4.92 11.44 12.06
C PHE A 216 5.16 11.76 10.58
N THR A 217 6.29 11.29 10.09
CA THR A 217 6.76 11.54 8.73
C THR A 217 6.19 10.51 7.75
N GLU A 218 5.30 10.95 6.85
CA GLU A 218 4.74 10.16 5.75
C GLU A 218 4.52 11.11 4.56
N LEU A 219 4.56 10.63 3.31
CA LEU A 219 4.54 11.51 2.13
C LEU A 219 3.32 12.44 2.07
N GLY A 220 2.12 11.95 2.41
CA GLY A 220 0.91 12.78 2.48
C GLY A 220 0.94 13.78 3.63
N SER A 221 1.50 13.42 4.79
CA SER A 221 1.67 14.32 5.93
C SER A 221 2.68 15.43 5.61
N ILE A 222 3.77 15.11 4.89
CA ILE A 222 4.76 16.09 4.41
C ILE A 222 4.06 17.08 3.45
N LEU A 223 3.26 16.59 2.51
CA LEU A 223 2.48 17.44 1.59
C LEU A 223 1.57 18.40 2.36
N LYS A 224 0.83 17.90 3.36
CA LYS A 224 -0.06 18.70 4.20
C LYS A 224 0.69 19.81 4.92
N GLN A 225 1.80 19.47 5.57
CA GLN A 225 2.58 20.43 6.37
C GLN A 225 3.18 21.55 5.53
N ASN A 226 3.55 21.26 4.27
CA ASN A 226 4.22 22.19 3.38
C ASN A 226 3.29 22.90 2.38
N GLN A 227 1.98 22.57 2.34
CA GLN A 227 1.03 23.16 1.37
C GLN A 227 0.97 24.70 1.42
N ALA A 228 1.15 25.29 2.60
CA ALA A 228 1.14 26.73 2.78
C ALA A 228 2.34 27.43 2.09
N TYR A 229 3.41 26.69 1.86
CA TYR A 229 4.64 27.20 1.26
C TYR A 229 4.73 26.98 -0.25
N LEU A 230 3.65 26.54 -0.90
CA LEU A 230 3.62 26.21 -2.33
C LEU A 230 4.18 27.33 -3.23
N TYR A 231 3.90 28.58 -2.91
CA TYR A 231 4.36 29.74 -3.70
C TYR A 231 5.77 30.21 -3.32
N GLN A 232 6.21 29.96 -2.08
CA GLN A 232 7.50 30.43 -1.56
C GLN A 232 8.60 29.38 -1.81
N ALA A 233 8.28 28.11 -1.61
CA ALA A 233 9.18 26.96 -1.74
C ALA A 233 8.46 25.76 -2.40
N PRO A 234 8.16 25.83 -3.71
CA PRO A 234 7.35 24.83 -4.40
C PRO A 234 7.95 23.42 -4.33
N MET A 235 9.26 23.29 -4.20
CA MET A 235 9.96 22.00 -4.09
C MET A 235 9.48 21.18 -2.88
N LEU A 236 9.11 21.83 -1.76
CA LEU A 236 8.62 21.16 -0.56
C LEU A 236 7.28 20.45 -0.77
N VAL A 237 6.52 20.83 -1.78
CA VAL A 237 5.23 20.22 -2.15
C VAL A 237 5.41 19.29 -3.35
N VAL A 238 6.19 19.69 -4.35
CA VAL A 238 6.34 18.93 -5.59
C VAL A 238 7.12 17.62 -5.38
N LEU A 239 8.21 17.64 -4.59
CA LEU A 239 9.07 16.46 -4.40
C LEU A 239 8.34 15.28 -3.71
N PRO A 240 7.59 15.44 -2.61
CA PRO A 240 6.83 14.34 -2.03
C PRO A 240 5.81 13.75 -3.02
N GLY A 241 5.15 14.60 -3.83
CA GLY A 241 4.25 14.15 -4.90
C GLY A 241 4.97 13.35 -5.98
N ILE A 242 6.16 13.79 -6.41
CA ILE A 242 7.00 13.03 -7.35
C ILE A 242 7.44 11.70 -6.73
N CYS A 243 7.90 11.68 -5.48
CA CYS A 243 8.30 10.45 -4.80
C CYS A 243 7.15 9.44 -4.74
N LEU A 244 5.95 9.88 -4.33
CA LEU A 244 4.76 9.03 -4.33
C LEU A 244 4.46 8.51 -5.74
N SER A 245 4.49 9.38 -6.75
CA SER A 245 4.25 9.00 -8.15
C SER A 245 5.27 7.98 -8.66
N LEU A 246 6.54 8.14 -8.33
CA LEU A 246 7.61 7.20 -8.70
C LEU A 246 7.45 5.85 -8.00
N LEU A 247 7.08 5.83 -6.72
CA LEU A 247 6.78 4.59 -5.99
C LEU A 247 5.61 3.83 -6.65
N LEU A 248 4.52 4.51 -6.97
CA LEU A 248 3.36 3.91 -7.64
C LEU A 248 3.72 3.39 -9.03
N LEU A 249 4.44 4.19 -9.82
CA LEU A 249 4.84 3.84 -11.17
C LEU A 249 5.79 2.64 -11.19
N SER A 250 6.75 2.59 -10.27
CA SER A 250 7.71 1.50 -10.17
C SER A 250 7.01 0.16 -9.94
N VAL A 251 6.05 0.12 -9.01
CA VAL A 251 5.27 -1.08 -8.70
C VAL A 251 4.33 -1.45 -9.87
N HIS A 252 3.78 -0.45 -10.58
CA HIS A 252 2.91 -0.70 -11.74
C HIS A 252 3.67 -1.28 -12.93
N LEU A 253 4.89 -0.78 -13.22
CA LEU A 253 5.71 -1.22 -14.34
C LEU A 253 6.40 -2.58 -14.10
N SER A 254 6.55 -3.00 -12.86
CA SER A 254 7.08 -4.32 -12.53
C SER A 254 6.11 -5.41 -13.03
N ARG A 255 6.55 -6.26 -13.96
CA ARG A 255 5.73 -7.35 -14.51
C ARG A 255 6.39 -8.67 -14.15
N PHE A 256 5.86 -9.37 -13.15
CA PHE A 256 6.13 -10.80 -13.01
C PHE A 256 5.53 -11.52 -14.23
N HIS A 257 6.38 -12.10 -15.03
CA HIS A 257 5.97 -12.80 -16.25
C HIS A 257 5.24 -14.10 -15.92
N ARG A 258 4.17 -14.33 -16.68
CA ARG A 258 3.60 -15.67 -16.90
C ARG A 258 4.56 -16.52 -17.69
#